data_2dd6d77c8503262e9145ac47d4d71058
#
_entry.id   2dd6d77c8503262e9145ac47d4d71058
#
_cell.length_a   1.000
_cell.length_b   1.000
_cell.length_c   1.000
_cell.angle_alpha   90.00
_cell.angle_beta   90.00
_cell.angle_gamma   90.00
#
_symmetry.space_group_name_H-M   'P 1'
#
loop_
_entity.id
_entity.type
_entity.pdbx_description
1 polymer ?
#
loop_
_entity_poly.entity_id
_entity_poly.type
_entity_poly.pdbx_seq_one_letter_code
_entity_poly.pdbx_strand_id
1 'polypeptide(L)'
;KGQPETGVEMAEDLERIAMNFGGENIAACIIEPIAGSTGTLVPPKGYLKRIREICDKHGILLIFDEVITGWGRTGSAFGSQEFGVTPDLITMAKATTNGIVPLGAVACKEEIYDAVMDNSPQGAIELFHGYTYSGIPISVAAGLAVQEIFEKEDIFKRAKDMSPYFQEGLMSLKDLDAVENIRGYGMMGGIDMKLNKKPGAAGFTC
;
A
#
# COMPACT_ATOMS: atom_id res chain seq x y z
N LYS A 1 8.42 -15.24 -6.96
CA LYS A 1 7.00 -15.05 -7.29
C LYS A 1 6.16 -15.30 -6.05
N GLY A 2 5.27 -14.37 -5.71
CA GLY A 2 4.43 -14.45 -4.53
C GLY A 2 5.14 -14.05 -3.24
N GLN A 3 4.51 -14.35 -2.10
CA GLN A 3 5.07 -14.04 -0.79
C GLN A 3 6.23 -14.98 -0.42
N PRO A 4 7.33 -14.45 0.11
CA PRO A 4 8.37 -15.27 0.73
C PRO A 4 7.82 -16.13 1.87
N GLU A 5 8.31 -17.36 1.99
CA GLU A 5 7.91 -18.27 3.07
C GLU A 5 8.57 -17.93 4.42
N THR A 6 9.73 -17.26 4.38
CA THR A 6 10.54 -16.87 5.56
C THR A 6 10.67 -15.36 5.63
N GLY A 7 10.91 -14.81 6.83
CA GLY A 7 11.11 -13.37 7.05
C GLY A 7 10.02 -12.71 7.89
N VAL A 8 9.05 -13.47 8.41
CA VAL A 8 8.02 -12.94 9.33
C VAL A 8 8.63 -12.31 10.57
N GLU A 9 9.77 -12.81 11.01
CA GLU A 9 10.55 -12.30 12.15
C GLU A 9 11.03 -10.85 11.97
N MET A 10 11.07 -10.33 10.76
CA MET A 10 11.39 -8.92 10.49
C MET A 10 10.33 -7.97 11.07
N ALA A 11 9.12 -8.44 11.32
CA ALA A 11 8.08 -7.66 11.99
C ALA A 11 8.44 -7.35 13.47
N GLU A 12 9.30 -8.16 14.09
CA GLU A 12 9.74 -7.94 15.47
C GLU A 12 10.60 -6.68 15.65
N ASP A 13 11.03 -6.05 14.56
CA ASP A 13 11.69 -4.74 14.62
C ASP A 13 10.75 -3.68 15.20
N LEU A 14 9.45 -3.71 14.84
CA LEU A 14 8.45 -2.83 15.43
C LEU A 14 8.26 -3.12 16.94
N GLU A 15 8.22 -4.39 17.34
CA GLU A 15 8.16 -4.77 18.76
C GLU A 15 9.36 -4.23 19.54
N ARG A 16 10.57 -4.36 19.01
CA ARG A 16 11.77 -3.81 19.64
C ARG A 16 11.75 -2.30 19.77
N ILE A 17 11.26 -1.61 18.74
CA ILE A 17 11.10 -0.16 18.78
C ILE A 17 10.08 0.23 19.86
N ALA A 18 8.92 -0.42 19.91
CA ALA A 18 7.89 -0.15 20.90
C ALA A 18 8.39 -0.42 22.34
N MET A 19 9.14 -1.48 22.55
CA MET A 19 9.73 -1.78 23.87
C MET A 19 10.80 -0.78 24.28
N ASN A 20 11.62 -0.27 23.35
CA ASN A 20 12.71 0.64 23.67
C ASN A 20 12.24 2.08 23.91
N PHE A 21 11.20 2.53 23.20
CA PHE A 21 10.73 3.91 23.23
C PHE A 21 9.40 4.09 23.97
N GLY A 22 8.77 2.99 24.39
CA GLY A 22 7.41 2.98 24.93
C GLY A 22 6.37 3.00 23.82
N GLY A 23 5.48 2.01 23.76
CA GLY A 23 4.42 1.93 22.75
C GLY A 23 3.51 3.15 22.78
N GLU A 24 3.26 3.70 23.96
CA GLU A 24 2.46 4.91 24.19
C GLU A 24 3.05 6.18 23.56
N ASN A 25 4.33 6.15 23.16
CA ASN A 25 5.00 7.25 22.46
C ASN A 25 4.95 7.12 20.94
N ILE A 26 4.35 6.05 20.41
CA ILE A 26 4.23 5.78 18.98
C ILE A 26 2.78 5.90 18.58
N ALA A 27 2.45 6.97 17.86
CA ALA A 27 1.06 7.23 17.43
C ALA A 27 0.61 6.22 16.35
N ALA A 28 1.44 5.94 15.35
CA ALA A 28 1.07 5.09 14.24
C ALA A 28 2.30 4.42 13.59
N CYS A 29 2.03 3.28 12.94
CA CYS A 29 2.93 2.60 12.02
C CYS A 29 2.31 2.68 10.62
N ILE A 30 2.98 3.33 9.66
CA ILE A 30 2.57 3.37 8.26
C ILE A 30 3.41 2.42 7.43
N ILE A 31 2.77 1.59 6.61
CA ILE A 31 3.44 0.60 5.77
C ILE A 31 2.66 0.37 4.46
N GLU A 32 3.37 0.22 3.36
CA GLU A 32 2.78 -0.29 2.11
C GLU A 32 2.57 -1.81 2.23
N PRO A 33 1.38 -2.37 1.91
CA PRO A 33 1.17 -3.83 1.90
C PRO A 33 2.16 -4.57 0.99
N ILE A 34 2.51 -3.98 -0.15
CA ILE A 34 3.67 -4.34 -0.97
C ILE A 34 4.41 -3.03 -1.23
N ALA A 35 5.66 -2.94 -0.80
CA ALA A 35 6.45 -1.74 -1.02
C ALA A 35 6.76 -1.58 -2.52
N GLY A 36 6.03 -0.66 -3.18
CA GLY A 36 5.99 -0.56 -4.64
C GLY A 36 7.21 0.10 -5.23
N SER A 37 7.41 1.40 -4.97
CA SER A 37 8.46 2.20 -5.61
C SER A 37 9.88 1.80 -5.21
N THR A 38 10.06 1.17 -4.07
CA THR A 38 11.35 0.64 -3.60
C THR A 38 11.76 -0.67 -4.28
N GLY A 39 10.92 -1.23 -5.16
CA GLY A 39 11.27 -2.39 -5.97
C GLY A 39 10.31 -3.57 -5.88
N THR A 40 9.05 -3.34 -5.62
CA THR A 40 8.02 -4.38 -5.49
C THR A 40 8.41 -5.42 -4.43
N LEU A 41 8.68 -4.93 -3.22
CA LEU A 41 9.05 -5.80 -2.10
C LEU A 41 7.78 -6.42 -1.51
N VAL A 42 7.57 -7.68 -1.84
CA VAL A 42 6.41 -8.45 -1.38
C VAL A 42 6.65 -8.90 0.07
N PRO A 43 5.72 -8.64 1.00
CA PRO A 43 5.90 -9.01 2.39
C PRO A 43 5.93 -10.54 2.56
N PRO A 44 6.75 -11.07 3.48
CA PRO A 44 6.70 -12.49 3.84
C PRO A 44 5.33 -12.91 4.35
N LYS A 45 5.01 -14.19 4.22
CA LYS A 45 3.77 -14.75 4.80
C LYS A 45 3.70 -14.48 6.30
N GLY A 46 2.57 -13.94 6.74
CA GLY A 46 2.34 -13.61 8.15
C GLY A 46 2.94 -12.27 8.62
N TYR A 47 3.81 -11.63 7.84
CA TYR A 47 4.47 -10.37 8.25
C TYR A 47 3.46 -9.26 8.58
N LEU A 48 2.53 -8.95 7.66
CA LEU A 48 1.54 -7.90 7.89
C LEU A 48 0.59 -8.22 9.06
N LYS A 49 0.26 -9.51 9.23
CA LYS A 49 -0.54 -9.95 10.37
C LYS A 49 0.22 -9.73 11.68
N ARG A 50 1.51 -10.05 11.71
CA ARG A 50 2.36 -9.83 12.88
C ARG A 50 2.51 -8.34 13.22
N ILE A 51 2.67 -7.48 12.21
CA ILE A 51 2.66 -6.02 12.40
C ILE A 51 1.33 -5.56 13.05
N ARG A 52 0.18 -6.07 12.58
CA ARG A 52 -1.13 -5.75 13.19
C ARG A 52 -1.18 -6.17 14.67
N GLU A 53 -0.75 -7.39 14.99
CA GLU A 53 -0.72 -7.89 16.36
C GLU A 53 0.15 -7.03 17.28
N ILE A 54 1.30 -6.57 16.79
CA ILE A 54 2.18 -5.67 17.55
C ILE A 54 1.52 -4.31 17.75
N CYS A 55 0.93 -3.74 16.70
CA CYS A 55 0.20 -2.49 16.79
C CYS A 55 -0.93 -2.57 17.82
N ASP A 56 -1.75 -3.63 17.78
CA ASP A 56 -2.84 -3.85 18.73
C ASP A 56 -2.32 -3.97 20.19
N LYS A 57 -1.24 -4.71 20.38
CA LYS A 57 -0.61 -4.90 21.69
C LYS A 57 -0.16 -3.60 22.34
N HIS A 58 0.35 -2.69 21.55
CA HIS A 58 0.95 -1.43 22.03
C HIS A 58 0.06 -0.19 21.86
N GLY A 59 -1.16 -0.34 21.34
CA GLY A 59 -2.09 0.77 21.09
C GLY A 59 -1.60 1.68 19.94
N ILE A 60 -0.83 1.17 18.99
CA ILE A 60 -0.30 1.88 17.84
C ILE A 60 -1.31 1.78 16.69
N LEU A 61 -1.67 2.88 16.05
CA LEU A 61 -2.51 2.84 14.86
C LEU A 61 -1.74 2.23 13.67
N LEU A 62 -2.36 1.31 12.94
CA LEU A 62 -1.80 0.78 11.71
C LEU A 62 -2.38 1.50 10.50
N ILE A 63 -1.52 2.07 9.69
CA ILE A 63 -1.89 2.75 8.44
C ILE A 63 -1.36 1.94 7.27
N PHE A 64 -2.23 1.52 6.36
CA PHE A 64 -1.80 0.97 5.09
C PHE A 64 -1.73 2.07 4.04
N ASP A 65 -0.53 2.27 3.50
CA ASP A 65 -0.35 3.08 2.29
C ASP A 65 -0.71 2.22 1.07
N GLU A 66 -1.94 2.36 0.61
CA GLU A 66 -2.47 1.65 -0.55
C GLU A 66 -2.47 2.51 -1.82
N VAL A 67 -1.65 3.53 -1.86
CA VAL A 67 -1.50 4.40 -3.03
C VAL A 67 -1.09 3.61 -4.27
N ILE A 68 -0.33 2.53 -4.12
CA ILE A 68 0.06 1.64 -5.22
C ILE A 68 -0.76 0.34 -5.19
N THR A 69 -0.89 -0.30 -4.04
CA THR A 69 -1.53 -1.63 -3.91
C THR A 69 -3.05 -1.61 -4.07
N GLY A 70 -3.68 -0.46 -3.82
CA GLY A 70 -5.12 -0.28 -3.98
C GLY A 70 -5.59 -0.34 -5.43
N TRP A 71 -6.89 -0.49 -5.57
CA TRP A 71 -7.60 -0.46 -6.84
C TRP A 71 -7.19 -1.56 -7.82
N GLY A 72 -7.03 -2.80 -7.29
CA GLY A 72 -6.90 -4.00 -8.12
C GLY A 72 -5.49 -4.47 -8.42
N ARG A 73 -4.42 -3.79 -7.97
CA ARG A 73 -3.04 -4.19 -8.27
C ARG A 73 -2.65 -5.56 -7.76
N THR A 74 -3.25 -6.00 -6.67
CA THR A 74 -3.02 -7.33 -6.08
C THR A 74 -3.98 -8.41 -6.62
N GLY A 75 -5.02 -8.00 -7.33
CA GLY A 75 -6.14 -8.87 -7.74
C GLY A 75 -7.36 -8.74 -6.84
N SER A 76 -7.23 -8.06 -5.70
CA SER A 76 -8.31 -7.60 -4.82
C SER A 76 -8.44 -6.09 -4.91
N ALA A 77 -9.55 -5.50 -4.46
CA ALA A 77 -9.71 -4.04 -4.49
C ALA A 77 -8.60 -3.33 -3.73
N PHE A 78 -8.20 -3.87 -2.59
CA PHE A 78 -7.12 -3.35 -1.74
C PHE A 78 -6.20 -4.47 -1.25
N GLY A 79 -4.94 -4.14 -0.95
CA GLY A 79 -3.98 -5.06 -0.36
C GLY A 79 -4.41 -5.52 1.03
N SER A 80 -5.12 -4.69 1.81
CA SER A 80 -5.73 -5.07 3.08
C SER A 80 -6.65 -6.28 2.94
N GLN A 81 -7.47 -6.32 1.91
CA GLN A 81 -8.34 -7.45 1.60
C GLN A 81 -7.54 -8.67 1.12
N GLU A 82 -6.55 -8.44 0.26
CA GLU A 82 -5.72 -9.51 -0.31
C GLU A 82 -4.95 -10.26 0.76
N PHE A 83 -4.39 -9.55 1.73
CA PHE A 83 -3.60 -10.14 2.81
C PHE A 83 -4.41 -10.44 4.08
N GLY A 84 -5.71 -10.12 4.11
CA GLY A 84 -6.59 -10.40 5.23
C GLY A 84 -6.21 -9.65 6.52
N VAL A 85 -5.70 -8.42 6.38
CA VAL A 85 -5.31 -7.57 7.50
C VAL A 85 -6.03 -6.22 7.39
N THR A 86 -6.82 -5.89 8.41
CA THR A 86 -7.56 -4.61 8.46
C THR A 86 -6.72 -3.56 9.19
N PRO A 87 -6.26 -2.51 8.52
CA PRO A 87 -5.60 -1.38 9.17
C PRO A 87 -6.62 -0.44 9.83
N ASP A 88 -6.14 0.54 10.58
CA ASP A 88 -6.98 1.58 11.18
C ASP A 88 -7.24 2.72 10.18
N LEU A 89 -6.28 2.99 9.30
CA LEU A 89 -6.41 3.94 8.21
C LEU A 89 -5.86 3.35 6.90
N ILE A 90 -6.43 3.80 5.77
CA ILE A 90 -5.93 3.50 4.43
C ILE A 90 -5.73 4.82 3.68
N THR A 91 -4.54 5.02 3.12
CA THR A 91 -4.30 6.10 2.17
C THR A 91 -4.43 5.58 0.74
N MET A 92 -5.02 6.36 -0.15
CA MET A 92 -5.22 5.98 -1.55
C MET A 92 -5.06 7.17 -2.50
N ALA A 93 -4.57 6.89 -3.70
CA ALA A 93 -4.42 7.88 -4.77
C ALA A 93 -4.33 7.16 -6.13
N LYS A 94 -3.56 7.68 -7.06
CA LYS A 94 -3.25 7.12 -8.40
C LYS A 94 -4.47 6.56 -9.13
N ALA A 95 -4.78 5.28 -8.95
CA ALA A 95 -5.90 4.64 -9.62
C ALA A 95 -7.28 5.09 -9.11
N THR A 96 -7.35 5.90 -8.05
CA THR A 96 -8.60 6.57 -7.63
C THR A 96 -9.24 7.37 -8.78
N THR A 97 -8.42 7.95 -9.65
CA THR A 97 -8.84 8.64 -10.88
C THR A 97 -8.11 8.14 -12.12
N ASN A 98 -7.31 7.07 -12.02
CA ASN A 98 -6.37 6.62 -13.07
C ASN A 98 -5.44 7.73 -13.60
N GLY A 99 -5.15 8.73 -12.77
CA GLY A 99 -4.23 9.81 -13.11
C GLY A 99 -4.81 10.89 -14.06
N ILE A 100 -6.10 10.84 -14.39
CA ILE A 100 -6.76 11.83 -15.25
C ILE A 100 -6.73 13.21 -14.59
N VAL A 101 -7.03 13.25 -13.29
CA VAL A 101 -6.89 14.44 -12.44
C VAL A 101 -6.35 14.03 -11.07
N PRO A 102 -5.61 14.90 -10.38
CA PRO A 102 -5.11 14.60 -9.05
C PRO A 102 -6.26 14.38 -8.04
N LEU A 103 -6.23 13.25 -7.34
CA LEU A 103 -7.10 12.96 -6.21
C LEU A 103 -6.41 11.97 -5.27
N GLY A 104 -6.35 12.32 -4.00
CA GLY A 104 -5.99 11.43 -2.91
C GLY A 104 -7.11 11.36 -1.89
N ALA A 105 -7.19 10.27 -1.16
CA ALA A 105 -8.16 10.08 -0.10
C ALA A 105 -7.54 9.30 1.06
N VAL A 106 -8.11 9.49 2.25
CA VAL A 106 -7.83 8.70 3.45
C VAL A 106 -9.16 8.17 3.96
N ALA A 107 -9.24 6.88 4.19
CA ALA A 107 -10.32 6.25 4.92
C ALA A 107 -9.82 5.87 6.31
N CYS A 108 -10.62 6.08 7.33
CA CYS A 108 -10.31 5.70 8.71
C CYS A 108 -11.48 4.95 9.33
N LYS A 109 -11.20 4.22 10.42
CA LYS A 109 -12.24 3.63 11.25
C LYS A 109 -13.10 4.73 11.87
N GLU A 110 -14.39 4.42 12.08
CA GLU A 110 -15.37 5.34 12.69
C GLU A 110 -14.91 5.85 14.05
N GLU A 111 -14.38 4.97 14.90
CA GLU A 111 -13.86 5.32 16.22
C GLU A 111 -12.75 6.39 16.23
N ILE A 112 -11.96 6.46 15.15
CA ILE A 112 -10.94 7.53 14.99
C ILE A 112 -11.62 8.85 14.65
N TYR A 113 -12.61 8.80 13.75
CA TYR A 113 -13.41 9.97 13.40
C TYR A 113 -14.15 10.51 14.63
N ASP A 114 -14.84 9.63 15.37
CA ASP A 114 -15.59 10.00 16.58
C ASP A 114 -14.68 10.62 17.64
N ALA A 115 -13.47 10.05 17.84
CA ALA A 115 -12.51 10.61 18.78
C ALA A 115 -12.10 12.04 18.41
N VAL A 116 -12.00 12.37 17.13
CA VAL A 116 -11.73 13.74 16.66
C VAL A 116 -12.93 14.65 16.91
N MET A 117 -14.13 14.17 16.58
CA MET A 117 -15.38 14.96 16.74
C MET A 117 -15.68 15.26 18.20
N ASP A 118 -15.57 14.25 19.07
CA ASP A 118 -15.91 14.37 20.49
C ASP A 118 -14.93 15.27 21.26
N ASN A 119 -13.69 15.36 20.80
CA ASN A 119 -12.66 16.19 21.42
C ASN A 119 -12.47 17.57 20.76
N SER A 120 -13.23 17.87 19.71
CA SER A 120 -13.17 19.17 19.07
C SER A 120 -13.80 20.25 19.97
N PRO A 121 -13.19 21.44 20.11
CA PRO A 121 -13.79 22.55 20.87
C PRO A 121 -15.16 22.94 20.31
N GLN A 122 -16.10 23.25 21.18
CA GLN A 122 -17.45 23.64 20.78
C GLN A 122 -17.42 24.84 19.82
N GLY A 123 -18.01 24.67 18.63
CA GLY A 123 -18.04 25.69 17.57
C GLY A 123 -16.77 25.78 16.72
N ALA A 124 -15.79 24.87 16.93
CA ALA A 124 -14.63 24.73 16.04
C ALA A 124 -14.95 23.86 14.80
N ILE A 125 -14.06 23.93 13.81
CA ILE A 125 -14.07 22.99 12.68
C ILE A 125 -13.61 21.64 13.24
N GLU A 126 -14.31 20.59 12.92
CA GLU A 126 -14.14 19.23 13.46
C GLU A 126 -12.68 18.75 13.36
N LEU A 127 -12.09 18.87 12.18
CA LEU A 127 -10.67 18.59 11.95
C LEU A 127 -10.02 19.81 11.28
N PHE A 128 -9.17 20.50 12.04
CA PHE A 128 -8.46 21.67 11.51
C PHE A 128 -7.31 21.25 10.58
N HIS A 129 -7.62 21.10 9.30
CA HIS A 129 -6.67 20.61 8.28
C HIS A 129 -6.55 21.51 7.04
N GLY A 130 -7.17 22.66 7.00
CA GLY A 130 -7.11 23.53 5.82
C GLY A 130 -8.05 23.16 4.68
N TYR A 131 -8.02 21.94 4.15
CA TYR A 131 -8.91 21.36 3.13
C TYR A 131 -9.26 22.22 1.90
N THR A 132 -8.48 23.23 1.57
CA THR A 132 -8.79 24.22 0.53
C THR A 132 -9.07 23.58 -0.84
N TYR A 133 -8.34 22.52 -1.17
CA TYR A 133 -8.50 21.75 -2.43
C TYR A 133 -9.17 20.39 -2.23
N SER A 134 -9.76 20.12 -1.08
CA SER A 134 -10.53 18.89 -0.86
C SER A 134 -11.88 18.97 -1.56
N GLY A 135 -12.33 17.83 -2.10
CA GLY A 135 -13.64 17.74 -2.73
C GLY A 135 -13.80 18.54 -4.03
N ILE A 136 -12.71 18.83 -4.75
CA ILE A 136 -12.81 19.53 -6.03
C ILE A 136 -13.74 18.76 -6.98
N PRO A 137 -14.83 19.38 -7.50
CA PRO A 137 -15.87 18.66 -8.25
C PRO A 137 -15.35 17.87 -9.44
N ILE A 138 -14.37 18.37 -10.18
CA ILE A 138 -13.80 17.67 -11.33
C ILE A 138 -13.06 16.40 -10.92
N SER A 139 -12.31 16.44 -9.81
CA SER A 139 -11.58 15.28 -9.30
C SER A 139 -12.54 14.22 -8.75
N VAL A 140 -13.57 14.65 -8.05
CA VAL A 140 -14.61 13.76 -7.51
C VAL A 140 -15.41 13.11 -8.66
N ALA A 141 -15.81 13.87 -9.68
CA ALA A 141 -16.51 13.35 -10.84
C ALA A 141 -15.67 12.31 -11.60
N ALA A 142 -14.35 12.57 -11.77
CA ALA A 142 -13.44 11.61 -12.37
C ALA A 142 -13.30 10.33 -11.51
N GLY A 143 -13.20 10.48 -10.20
CA GLY A 143 -13.15 9.34 -9.26
C GLY A 143 -14.42 8.49 -9.33
N LEU A 144 -15.60 9.10 -9.35
CA LEU A 144 -16.88 8.38 -9.49
C LEU A 144 -16.95 7.63 -10.82
N ALA A 145 -16.57 8.27 -11.94
CA ALA A 145 -16.56 7.62 -13.25
C ALA A 145 -15.61 6.41 -13.28
N VAL A 146 -14.46 6.50 -12.63
CA VAL A 146 -13.51 5.37 -12.50
C VAL A 146 -14.11 4.23 -11.68
N GLN A 147 -14.81 4.52 -10.56
CA GLN A 147 -15.50 3.50 -9.77
C GLN A 147 -16.57 2.77 -10.60
N GLU A 148 -17.36 3.50 -11.37
CA GLU A 148 -18.35 2.90 -12.28
C GLU A 148 -17.71 1.98 -13.31
N ILE A 149 -16.54 2.34 -13.86
CA ILE A 149 -15.80 1.48 -14.80
C ILE A 149 -15.29 0.23 -14.10
N PHE A 150 -14.73 0.35 -12.88
CA PHE A 150 -14.26 -0.79 -12.12
C PHE A 150 -15.39 -1.81 -11.87
N GLU A 151 -16.57 -1.33 -11.54
CA GLU A 151 -17.75 -2.17 -11.33
C GLU A 151 -18.26 -2.78 -12.64
N LYS A 152 -18.52 -1.95 -13.68
CA LYS A 152 -19.09 -2.38 -14.96
C LYS A 152 -18.22 -3.37 -15.73
N GLU A 153 -16.89 -3.20 -15.65
CA GLU A 153 -15.92 -4.04 -16.36
C GLU A 153 -15.32 -5.14 -15.50
N ASP A 154 -15.75 -5.27 -14.25
CA ASP A 154 -15.23 -6.26 -13.26
C ASP A 154 -13.69 -6.25 -13.21
N ILE A 155 -13.13 -5.03 -13.10
CA ILE A 155 -11.69 -4.79 -13.24
C ILE A 155 -10.86 -5.59 -12.21
N PHE A 156 -11.36 -5.76 -10.99
CA PHE A 156 -10.64 -6.51 -9.95
C PHE A 156 -10.53 -8.00 -10.32
N LYS A 157 -11.63 -8.58 -10.79
CA LYS A 157 -11.61 -9.96 -11.28
C LYS A 157 -10.69 -10.10 -12.50
N ARG A 158 -10.77 -9.18 -13.46
CA ARG A 158 -9.88 -9.16 -14.62
C ARG A 158 -8.42 -9.08 -14.22
N ALA A 159 -8.05 -8.22 -13.25
CA ALA A 159 -6.69 -8.12 -12.74
C ALA A 159 -6.24 -9.44 -12.10
N LYS A 160 -7.11 -10.09 -11.32
CA LYS A 160 -6.85 -11.40 -10.72
C LYS A 160 -6.61 -12.48 -11.78
N ASP A 161 -7.48 -12.54 -12.79
CA ASP A 161 -7.39 -13.53 -13.88
C ASP A 161 -6.14 -13.32 -14.77
N MET A 162 -5.71 -12.07 -14.96
CA MET A 162 -4.53 -11.70 -15.74
C MET A 162 -3.20 -11.87 -14.96
N SER A 163 -3.25 -11.89 -13.64
CA SER A 163 -2.06 -11.98 -12.79
C SER A 163 -1.15 -13.17 -13.12
N PRO A 164 -1.63 -14.40 -13.31
CA PRO A 164 -0.77 -15.53 -13.68
C PRO A 164 0.01 -15.28 -14.97
N TYR A 165 -0.68 -14.81 -16.00
CA TYR A 165 -0.06 -14.50 -17.30
C TYR A 165 1.02 -13.43 -17.18
N PHE A 166 0.72 -12.32 -16.47
CA PHE A 166 1.69 -11.27 -16.23
C PHE A 166 2.92 -11.78 -15.46
N GLN A 167 2.69 -12.56 -14.39
CA GLN A 167 3.76 -13.10 -13.57
C GLN A 167 4.61 -14.14 -14.31
N GLU A 168 4.02 -14.95 -15.17
CA GLU A 168 4.77 -15.90 -16.03
C GLU A 168 5.64 -15.16 -17.04
N GLY A 169 5.10 -14.15 -17.72
CA GLY A 169 5.86 -13.30 -18.62
C GLY A 169 7.02 -12.59 -17.91
N LEU A 170 6.78 -12.06 -16.71
CA LEU A 170 7.82 -11.44 -15.90
C LEU A 170 8.93 -12.45 -15.54
N MET A 171 8.57 -13.64 -15.05
CA MET A 171 9.51 -14.67 -14.63
C MET A 171 10.28 -15.30 -15.80
N SER A 172 9.76 -15.24 -17.02
CA SER A 172 10.49 -15.75 -18.20
C SER A 172 11.78 -14.97 -18.51
N LEU A 173 11.91 -13.77 -17.93
CA LEU A 173 13.08 -12.93 -18.12
C LEU A 173 14.25 -13.27 -17.17
N LYS A 174 14.06 -14.21 -16.23
CA LYS A 174 15.02 -14.49 -15.14
C LYS A 174 16.39 -14.98 -15.62
N ASP A 175 16.43 -15.64 -16.77
CA ASP A 175 17.65 -16.26 -17.32
C ASP A 175 18.41 -15.32 -18.28
N LEU A 176 17.95 -14.07 -18.45
CA LEU A 176 18.68 -13.07 -19.23
C LEU A 176 19.91 -12.58 -18.46
N ASP A 177 21.05 -12.49 -19.15
CA ASP A 177 22.33 -12.09 -18.53
C ASP A 177 22.30 -10.75 -17.83
N ALA A 178 21.45 -9.83 -18.27
CA ALA A 178 21.29 -8.51 -17.67
C ALA A 178 20.43 -8.49 -16.39
N VAL A 179 19.71 -9.57 -16.11
CA VAL A 179 18.80 -9.66 -14.98
C VAL A 179 19.49 -10.26 -13.77
N GLU A 180 19.40 -9.59 -12.61
CA GLU A 180 19.93 -10.07 -11.34
C GLU A 180 18.85 -10.75 -10.50
N ASN A 181 17.69 -10.11 -10.40
CA ASN A 181 16.58 -10.62 -9.59
C ASN A 181 15.23 -10.18 -10.16
N ILE A 182 14.19 -10.99 -9.93
CA ILE A 182 12.81 -10.68 -10.32
C ILE A 182 11.88 -10.95 -9.14
N ARG A 183 11.02 -9.98 -8.83
CA ARG A 183 9.97 -10.09 -7.83
C ARG A 183 8.63 -9.75 -8.45
N GLY A 184 7.57 -10.35 -7.93
CA GLY A 184 6.24 -9.99 -8.40
C GLY A 184 5.11 -10.60 -7.59
N TYR A 185 3.99 -9.86 -7.57
CA TYR A 185 2.72 -10.27 -6.96
C TYR A 185 1.56 -9.58 -7.69
N GLY A 186 0.51 -10.33 -8.02
CA GLY A 186 -0.63 -9.77 -8.75
C GLY A 186 -0.20 -9.13 -10.08
N MET A 187 -0.56 -7.88 -10.28
CA MET A 187 -0.18 -7.06 -11.44
C MET A 187 1.01 -6.14 -11.13
N MET A 188 1.81 -6.48 -10.12
CA MET A 188 3.02 -5.76 -9.75
C MET A 188 4.25 -6.61 -10.02
N GLY A 189 5.33 -5.97 -10.48
CA GLY A 189 6.60 -6.63 -10.75
C GLY A 189 7.77 -5.69 -10.66
N GLY A 190 8.92 -6.22 -10.21
CA GLY A 190 10.19 -5.52 -10.15
C GLY A 190 11.29 -6.40 -10.71
N ILE A 191 12.19 -5.79 -11.48
CA ILE A 191 13.37 -6.44 -12.06
C ILE A 191 14.59 -5.66 -11.61
N ASP A 192 15.52 -6.33 -10.93
CA ASP A 192 16.83 -5.78 -10.64
C ASP A 192 17.76 -6.12 -11.80
N MET A 193 18.40 -5.12 -12.33
CA MET A 193 19.37 -5.28 -13.41
C MET A 193 20.79 -5.41 -12.83
N LYS A 194 21.61 -6.29 -13.40
CA LYS A 194 23.02 -6.37 -13.04
C LYS A 194 23.69 -5.02 -13.30
N LEU A 195 24.30 -4.45 -12.28
CA LEU A 195 25.04 -3.22 -12.39
C LEU A 195 26.27 -3.45 -13.29
N ASN A 196 26.31 -2.79 -14.44
CA ASN A 196 27.56 -2.64 -15.16
C ASN A 196 28.51 -1.79 -14.31
N LYS A 197 29.60 -2.39 -13.80
CA LYS A 197 30.60 -1.73 -12.95
C LYS A 197 31.39 -0.61 -13.65
N LYS A 198 30.89 -0.02 -14.73
CA LYS A 198 31.50 1.13 -15.38
C LYS A 198 31.11 2.39 -14.63
N PRO A 199 32.09 3.22 -14.17
CA PRO A 199 31.81 4.52 -13.60
C PRO A 199 30.97 5.34 -14.60
N GLY A 200 29.84 5.88 -14.15
CA GLY A 200 28.93 6.69 -14.98
C GLY A 200 27.79 5.93 -15.67
N ALA A 201 27.69 4.61 -15.54
CA ALA A 201 26.42 3.97 -15.81
C ALA A 201 25.44 4.40 -14.71
N ALA A 202 24.56 5.33 -15.04
CA ALA A 202 23.43 5.69 -14.18
C ALA A 202 22.48 4.50 -14.10
N GLY A 203 22.86 3.45 -13.39
CA GLY A 203 21.91 2.57 -12.79
C GLY A 203 21.16 3.41 -11.77
N PHE A 204 19.86 3.46 -11.86
CA PHE A 204 19.06 3.91 -10.74
C PHE A 204 19.33 2.95 -9.59
N THR A 205 20.32 3.26 -8.79
CA THR A 205 20.42 2.73 -7.45
C THR A 205 19.37 3.47 -6.64
N CYS A 206 18.18 2.90 -6.57
CA CYS A 206 17.26 3.22 -5.49
C CYS A 206 17.71 2.48 -4.24
#